data_cc45baf8d42e57d3c69b2958fa1ac61b
#
_entry.id   cc45baf8d42e57d3c69b2958fa1ac61b
#
_cell.length_a   1.000
_cell.length_b   1.000
_cell.length_c   1.000
_cell.angle_alpha   90.00
_cell.angle_beta   90.00
_cell.angle_gamma   90.00
#
_symmetry.space_group_name_H-M   'P 1'
#
loop_
_entity.id
_entity.type
_entity.pdbx_description
1 polymer ?
#
loop_
_entity_poly.entity_id
_entity_poly.type
_entity_poly.pdbx_seq_one_letter_code
_entity_poly.pdbx_strand_id
1 'polypeptide(L)'
;MAFSVDLTDKINEYIYGHLPKEEWYNENFYPFIKNVELRERLIVEFKNARVIYKIFEGLQAENELLLAQIKTQVIMYVSIQEAVINYILFEVFNEKEEVKNLLFQERLTQIMIPKVKVEKLKEELTHCEKEIFTYFKEIKQIDKTKIRYDQKVEACYKLNLIDQKLKDDLIKLYEYRNTVHLEAELKKNLNYNLEMGQVAYRRVEGLSIQLKESLKNINQ
;
A
#
# COMPACT_ATOMS: atom_id res chain seq x y z
N MET A 1 20.72 -21.19 20.57
CA MET A 1 20.04 -22.17 21.47
C MET A 1 18.56 -21.88 21.42
N ALA A 2 17.71 -22.89 21.19
CA ALA A 2 16.25 -22.70 21.18
C ALA A 2 15.71 -22.54 22.61
N PHE A 3 14.53 -21.96 22.77
CA PHE A 3 13.82 -21.95 24.04
C PHE A 3 13.48 -23.36 24.50
N SER A 4 13.25 -23.55 25.81
CA SER A 4 12.72 -24.81 26.35
C SER A 4 11.30 -25.06 25.82
N VAL A 5 10.90 -26.34 25.78
CA VAL A 5 9.54 -26.70 25.32
C VAL A 5 8.46 -26.01 26.15
N ASP A 6 8.58 -26.04 27.48
CA ASP A 6 7.62 -25.36 28.40
C ASP A 6 7.48 -23.86 28.12
N LEU A 7 8.61 -23.16 27.85
CA LEU A 7 8.55 -21.75 27.51
C LEU A 7 7.90 -21.51 26.13
N THR A 8 8.23 -22.37 25.16
CA THR A 8 7.62 -22.29 23.82
C THR A 8 6.11 -22.49 23.89
N ASP A 9 5.65 -23.47 24.68
CA ASP A 9 4.21 -23.76 24.86
C ASP A 9 3.47 -22.58 25.50
N LYS A 10 4.04 -21.96 26.54
CA LYS A 10 3.47 -20.76 27.18
C LYS A 10 3.40 -19.55 26.22
N ILE A 11 4.43 -19.36 25.40
CA ILE A 11 4.45 -18.30 24.37
C ILE A 11 3.34 -18.56 23.34
N ASN A 12 3.20 -19.80 22.86
CA ASN A 12 2.17 -20.18 21.90
C ASN A 12 0.76 -20.00 22.51
N GLU A 13 0.53 -20.45 23.73
CA GLU A 13 -0.75 -20.26 24.45
C GLU A 13 -1.11 -18.76 24.54
N TYR A 14 -0.14 -17.92 24.93
CA TYR A 14 -0.34 -16.48 25.01
C TYR A 14 -0.69 -15.89 23.63
N ILE A 15 0.05 -16.22 22.57
CA ILE A 15 -0.16 -15.69 21.24
C ILE A 15 -1.55 -16.09 20.72
N TYR A 16 -1.81 -17.40 20.66
CA TYR A 16 -3.03 -17.91 20.01
C TYR A 16 -4.28 -17.66 20.84
N GLY A 17 -4.17 -17.54 22.16
CA GLY A 17 -5.26 -17.13 23.05
C GLY A 17 -5.76 -15.69 22.80
N HIS A 18 -4.95 -14.84 22.13
CA HIS A 18 -5.28 -13.45 21.81
C HIS A 18 -5.62 -13.20 20.34
N LEU A 19 -5.66 -14.24 19.52
CA LEU A 19 -6.08 -14.11 18.13
C LEU A 19 -7.59 -14.32 17.99
N PRO A 20 -8.27 -13.61 17.06
CA PRO A 20 -9.64 -13.90 16.73
C PRO A 20 -9.80 -15.35 16.22
N LYS A 21 -10.99 -15.92 16.41
CA LYS A 21 -11.34 -17.22 15.83
C LYS A 21 -11.55 -17.14 14.32
N GLU A 22 -11.49 -18.29 13.64
CA GLU A 22 -11.63 -18.36 12.18
C GLU A 22 -12.92 -17.73 11.65
N GLU A 23 -14.05 -17.92 12.37
CA GLU A 23 -15.33 -17.38 12.00
C GLU A 23 -15.30 -15.85 11.89
N TRP A 24 -14.59 -15.20 12.83
CA TRP A 24 -14.45 -13.74 12.81
C TRP A 24 -13.80 -13.23 11.51
N TYR A 25 -12.75 -13.91 11.04
CA TYR A 25 -12.08 -13.50 9.78
C TYR A 25 -13.01 -13.65 8.59
N ASN A 26 -13.80 -14.71 8.54
CA ASN A 26 -14.73 -14.95 7.45
C ASN A 26 -15.86 -13.91 7.39
N GLU A 27 -16.34 -13.44 8.52
CA GLU A 27 -17.46 -12.50 8.61
C GLU A 27 -17.04 -11.02 8.51
N ASN A 28 -15.88 -10.67 9.05
CA ASN A 28 -15.49 -9.29 9.28
C ASN A 28 -14.29 -8.82 8.47
N PHE A 29 -13.39 -9.73 8.08
CA PHE A 29 -12.15 -9.34 7.42
C PHE A 29 -12.32 -9.34 5.89
N TYR A 30 -12.61 -8.19 5.33
CA TYR A 30 -12.81 -7.94 3.89
C TYR A 30 -13.79 -8.95 3.23
N PRO A 31 -15.02 -9.14 3.74
CA PRO A 31 -15.95 -10.16 3.25
C PRO A 31 -16.43 -9.88 1.81
N PHE A 32 -16.24 -8.68 1.31
CA PHE A 32 -16.60 -8.27 -0.05
C PHE A 32 -15.56 -8.69 -1.12
N ILE A 33 -14.37 -9.15 -0.73
CA ILE A 33 -13.37 -9.64 -1.69
C ILE A 33 -13.81 -11.01 -2.19
N LYS A 34 -14.18 -11.06 -3.48
CA LYS A 34 -14.64 -12.29 -4.15
C LYS A 34 -13.49 -13.20 -4.61
N ASN A 35 -12.30 -12.64 -4.79
CA ASN A 35 -11.10 -13.42 -5.11
C ASN A 35 -10.66 -14.20 -3.86
N VAL A 36 -10.97 -15.49 -3.84
CA VAL A 36 -10.74 -16.37 -2.69
C VAL A 36 -9.26 -16.44 -2.33
N GLU A 37 -8.38 -16.63 -3.32
CA GLU A 37 -6.93 -16.71 -3.09
C GLU A 37 -6.39 -15.42 -2.45
N LEU A 38 -6.78 -14.26 -2.97
CA LEU A 38 -6.37 -12.98 -2.40
C LEU A 38 -6.87 -12.84 -0.96
N ARG A 39 -8.13 -13.19 -0.71
CA ARG A 39 -8.74 -13.08 0.61
C ARG A 39 -8.06 -13.97 1.63
N GLU A 40 -7.76 -15.22 1.28
CA GLU A 40 -7.02 -16.15 2.14
C GLU A 40 -5.63 -15.63 2.46
N ARG A 41 -4.90 -15.11 1.47
CA ARG A 41 -3.58 -14.49 1.68
C ARG A 41 -3.65 -13.28 2.60
N LEU A 42 -4.63 -12.41 2.45
CA LEU A 42 -4.84 -11.25 3.32
C LEU A 42 -5.10 -11.68 4.78
N ILE A 43 -5.91 -12.74 4.99
CA ILE A 43 -6.16 -13.30 6.33
C ILE A 43 -4.86 -13.84 6.94
N VAL A 44 -4.10 -14.62 6.18
CA VAL A 44 -2.81 -15.15 6.65
C VAL A 44 -1.85 -14.03 7.01
N GLU A 45 -1.72 -13.01 6.17
CA GLU A 45 -0.82 -11.89 6.41
C GLU A 45 -1.23 -11.07 7.64
N PHE A 46 -2.53 -10.86 7.84
CA PHE A 46 -3.04 -10.21 9.04
C PHE A 46 -2.77 -11.03 10.31
N LYS A 47 -2.98 -12.36 10.26
CA LYS A 47 -2.64 -13.26 11.37
C LYS A 47 -1.14 -13.20 11.69
N ASN A 48 -0.28 -13.26 10.68
CA ASN A 48 1.17 -13.15 10.84
C ASN A 48 1.56 -11.84 11.53
N ALA A 49 0.98 -10.72 11.08
CA ALA A 49 1.21 -9.42 11.72
C ALA A 49 0.78 -9.42 13.19
N ARG A 50 -0.35 -10.05 13.51
CA ARG A 50 -0.85 -10.17 14.89
C ARG A 50 0.03 -11.09 15.75
N VAL A 51 0.48 -12.22 15.21
CA VAL A 51 1.41 -13.14 15.88
C VAL A 51 2.70 -12.41 16.25
N ILE A 52 3.32 -11.72 15.29
CA ILE A 52 4.54 -10.94 15.51
C ILE A 52 4.31 -9.87 16.59
N TYR A 53 3.19 -9.13 16.51
CA TYR A 53 2.85 -8.14 17.53
C TYR A 53 2.78 -8.78 18.92
N LYS A 54 2.09 -9.93 19.07
CA LYS A 54 1.92 -10.61 20.35
C LYS A 54 3.23 -11.17 20.92
N ILE A 55 4.14 -11.62 20.06
CA ILE A 55 5.50 -12.02 20.50
C ILE A 55 6.21 -10.84 21.15
N PHE A 56 6.29 -9.70 20.48
CA PHE A 56 6.99 -8.53 21.01
C PHE A 56 6.29 -7.91 22.22
N GLU A 57 4.95 -7.92 22.25
CA GLU A 57 4.17 -7.48 23.41
C GLU A 57 4.44 -8.38 24.62
N GLY A 58 4.42 -9.71 24.44
CA GLY A 58 4.72 -10.66 25.51
C GLY A 58 6.15 -10.57 26.02
N LEU A 59 7.10 -10.19 25.16
CA LEU A 59 8.49 -9.92 25.53
C LEU A 59 8.68 -8.54 26.18
N GLN A 60 7.62 -7.71 26.27
CA GLN A 60 7.73 -6.31 26.71
C GLN A 60 8.83 -5.55 25.96
N ALA A 61 8.78 -5.65 24.62
CA ALA A 61 9.84 -5.16 23.76
C ALA A 61 10.12 -3.66 23.97
N GLU A 62 11.38 -3.33 24.17
CA GLU A 62 11.92 -1.97 24.35
C GLU A 62 13.07 -1.73 23.38
N ASN A 63 13.46 -0.48 23.20
CA ASN A 63 14.62 -0.05 22.42
C ASN A 63 14.63 -0.65 20.97
N GLU A 64 15.67 -1.39 20.62
CA GLU A 64 15.87 -1.99 19.29
C GLU A 64 14.78 -3.02 18.94
N LEU A 65 14.30 -3.79 19.94
CA LEU A 65 13.21 -4.74 19.74
C LEU A 65 11.90 -4.04 19.46
N LEU A 66 11.61 -2.95 20.16
CA LEU A 66 10.43 -2.11 19.90
C LEU A 66 10.51 -1.48 18.52
N LEU A 67 11.67 -0.96 18.11
CA LEU A 67 11.88 -0.42 16.78
C LEU A 67 11.64 -1.46 15.69
N ALA A 68 12.16 -2.69 15.86
CA ALA A 68 11.93 -3.81 14.96
C ALA A 68 10.45 -4.17 14.87
N GLN A 69 9.73 -4.20 16.00
CA GLN A 69 8.29 -4.41 16.07
C GLN A 69 7.53 -3.37 15.23
N ILE A 70 7.79 -2.07 15.45
CA ILE A 70 7.08 -0.98 14.78
C ILE A 70 7.29 -1.05 13.26
N LYS A 71 8.56 -1.17 12.82
CA LYS A 71 8.89 -1.26 11.39
C LYS A 71 8.18 -2.44 10.73
N THR A 72 8.22 -3.62 11.36
CA THR A 72 7.57 -4.82 10.84
C THR A 72 6.06 -4.65 10.76
N GLN A 73 5.41 -4.11 11.81
CA GLN A 73 3.97 -3.85 11.85
C GLN A 73 3.52 -2.89 10.73
N VAL A 74 4.25 -1.79 10.54
CA VAL A 74 3.94 -0.82 9.48
C VAL A 74 4.04 -1.48 8.11
N ILE A 75 5.09 -2.25 7.82
CA ILE A 75 5.25 -2.94 6.54
C ILE A 75 4.08 -3.89 6.28
N MET A 76 3.75 -4.75 7.24
CA MET A 76 2.75 -5.80 7.06
C MET A 76 1.35 -5.22 6.90
N TYR A 77 0.93 -4.29 7.77
CA TYR A 77 -0.40 -3.70 7.66
C TYR A 77 -0.59 -2.82 6.43
N VAL A 78 0.44 -2.06 6.04
CA VAL A 78 0.38 -1.26 4.80
C VAL A 78 0.33 -2.16 3.56
N SER A 79 1.01 -3.30 3.56
CA SER A 79 0.92 -4.27 2.45
C SER A 79 -0.49 -4.82 2.28
N ILE A 80 -1.20 -5.09 3.38
CA ILE A 80 -2.62 -5.49 3.35
C ILE A 80 -3.48 -4.35 2.76
N GLN A 81 -3.30 -3.13 3.24
CA GLN A 81 -4.04 -1.95 2.76
C GLN A 81 -3.81 -1.72 1.26
N GLU A 82 -2.56 -1.82 0.80
CA GLU A 82 -2.21 -1.68 -0.61
C GLU A 82 -2.88 -2.75 -1.48
N ALA A 83 -2.87 -4.01 -1.05
CA ALA A 83 -3.50 -5.10 -1.77
C ALA A 83 -5.03 -4.93 -1.87
N VAL A 84 -5.69 -4.48 -0.80
CA VAL A 84 -7.12 -4.19 -0.79
C VAL A 84 -7.48 -3.02 -1.71
N ILE A 85 -6.73 -1.92 -1.67
CA ILE A 85 -6.93 -0.77 -2.57
C ILE A 85 -6.75 -1.19 -4.03
N ASN A 86 -5.73 -1.99 -4.34
CA ASN A 86 -5.53 -2.51 -5.69
C ASN A 86 -6.72 -3.36 -6.16
N TYR A 87 -7.23 -4.26 -5.32
CA TYR A 87 -8.40 -5.08 -5.65
C TYR A 87 -9.62 -4.21 -5.93
N ILE A 88 -9.92 -3.27 -5.05
CA ILE A 88 -11.07 -2.38 -5.19
C ILE A 88 -11.01 -1.58 -6.49
N LEU A 89 -9.90 -0.94 -6.78
CA LEU A 89 -9.79 -0.10 -7.97
C LEU A 89 -9.78 -0.93 -9.26
N PHE A 90 -8.93 -1.96 -9.33
CA PHE A 90 -8.63 -2.61 -10.60
C PHE A 90 -9.46 -3.87 -10.87
N GLU A 91 -10.18 -4.40 -9.89
CA GLU A 91 -11.07 -5.55 -10.09
C GLU A 91 -12.56 -5.16 -9.93
N VAL A 92 -12.89 -4.22 -9.02
CA VAL A 92 -14.29 -3.86 -8.75
C VAL A 92 -14.71 -2.60 -9.53
N PHE A 93 -13.86 -1.57 -9.56
CA PHE A 93 -14.13 -0.25 -10.16
C PHE A 93 -13.34 0.02 -11.44
N ASN A 94 -12.86 -1.01 -12.13
CA ASN A 94 -12.01 -0.90 -13.33
C ASN A 94 -12.63 -0.05 -14.46
N GLU A 95 -13.97 0.02 -14.55
CA GLU A 95 -14.68 0.79 -15.57
C GLU A 95 -14.91 2.26 -15.21
N LYS A 96 -14.64 2.67 -13.97
CA LYS A 96 -14.81 4.06 -13.55
C LYS A 96 -13.74 4.97 -14.16
N GLU A 97 -14.14 6.20 -14.47
CA GLU A 97 -13.26 7.18 -15.11
C GLU A 97 -12.03 7.50 -14.27
N GLU A 98 -12.18 7.60 -12.95
CA GLU A 98 -11.09 7.82 -12.00
C GLU A 98 -10.02 6.72 -12.10
N VAL A 99 -10.42 5.48 -12.32
CA VAL A 99 -9.51 4.33 -12.47
C VAL A 99 -8.89 4.29 -13.87
N LYS A 100 -9.69 4.56 -14.92
CA LYS A 100 -9.19 4.67 -16.30
C LYS A 100 -8.13 5.77 -16.39
N ASN A 101 -8.32 6.91 -15.73
CA ASN A 101 -7.36 8.01 -15.69
C ASN A 101 -6.05 7.65 -14.96
N LEU A 102 -6.06 6.68 -14.05
CA LEU A 102 -4.84 6.12 -13.46
C LEU A 102 -4.08 5.22 -14.43
N LEU A 103 -4.82 4.41 -15.21
CA LEU A 103 -4.24 3.42 -16.11
C LEU A 103 -3.80 4.02 -17.46
N PHE A 104 -4.52 5.04 -17.95
CA PHE A 104 -4.26 5.65 -19.24
C PHE A 104 -3.77 7.08 -19.05
N GLN A 105 -2.48 7.30 -19.30
CA GLN A 105 -1.83 8.60 -19.10
C GLN A 105 -1.26 9.13 -20.40
N GLU A 106 -1.44 10.45 -20.62
CA GLU A 106 -0.78 11.15 -21.69
C GLU A 106 0.73 11.16 -21.45
N ARG A 107 1.50 10.70 -22.41
CA ARG A 107 2.97 10.73 -22.37
C ARG A 107 3.53 11.34 -23.65
N LEU A 108 4.65 12.01 -23.48
CA LEU A 108 5.47 12.48 -24.59
C LEU A 108 6.36 11.33 -25.05
N THR A 109 6.20 10.89 -26.29
CA THR A 109 7.06 9.89 -26.92
C THR A 109 7.95 10.56 -27.95
N GLN A 110 9.26 10.35 -27.82
CA GLN A 110 10.25 10.97 -28.72
C GLN A 110 10.13 10.35 -30.13
N ILE A 111 10.10 11.20 -31.13
CA ILE A 111 10.16 10.77 -32.53
C ILE A 111 11.61 10.43 -32.86
N MET A 112 11.85 9.17 -33.27
CA MET A 112 13.16 8.73 -33.76
C MET A 112 13.40 9.32 -35.15
N ILE A 113 14.28 10.31 -35.24
CA ILE A 113 14.64 10.96 -36.50
C ILE A 113 15.98 10.39 -36.98
N PRO A 114 16.16 10.11 -38.29
CA PRO A 114 17.44 9.69 -38.83
C PRO A 114 18.58 10.70 -38.53
N LYS A 115 19.75 10.18 -38.18
CA LYS A 115 20.90 11.01 -37.72
C LYS A 115 21.21 12.24 -38.61
N VAL A 116 21.13 12.03 -39.93
CA VAL A 116 21.38 13.15 -40.93
C VAL A 116 20.34 14.27 -40.77
N LYS A 117 19.10 13.98 -40.40
CA LYS A 117 18.09 15.01 -40.14
C LYS A 117 18.21 15.62 -38.76
N VAL A 118 18.76 14.89 -37.79
CA VAL A 118 19.04 15.41 -36.43
C VAL A 118 20.08 16.49 -36.48
N GLU A 119 21.15 16.33 -37.32
CA GLU A 119 22.20 17.35 -37.47
C GLU A 119 21.62 18.64 -38.07
N LYS A 120 20.80 18.54 -39.11
CA LYS A 120 20.12 19.72 -39.67
C LYS A 120 19.17 20.39 -38.65
N LEU A 121 18.41 19.61 -37.88
CA LEU A 121 17.54 20.15 -36.85
C LEU A 121 18.31 20.82 -35.70
N LYS A 122 19.51 20.36 -35.38
CA LYS A 122 20.40 21.01 -34.40
C LYS A 122 20.84 22.40 -34.84
N GLU A 123 21.12 22.58 -36.12
CA GLU A 123 21.50 23.87 -36.68
C GLU A 123 20.33 24.86 -36.72
N GLU A 124 19.12 24.36 -37.07
CA GLU A 124 17.94 25.21 -37.28
C GLU A 124 17.11 25.47 -36.00
N LEU A 125 17.11 24.55 -35.03
CA LEU A 125 16.25 24.56 -33.86
C LEU A 125 16.97 24.61 -32.51
N THR A 126 18.13 25.24 -32.46
CA THR A 126 18.81 25.46 -31.17
C THR A 126 18.11 26.52 -30.34
N HIS A 127 17.74 26.21 -29.10
CA HIS A 127 17.22 27.17 -28.14
C HIS A 127 18.15 27.25 -26.92
N CYS A 128 18.76 28.41 -26.71
CA CYS A 128 19.68 28.66 -25.60
C CYS A 128 20.79 27.59 -25.49
N GLU A 129 21.41 27.21 -26.60
CA GLU A 129 22.48 26.19 -26.71
C GLU A 129 22.03 24.75 -26.29
N LYS A 130 20.73 24.54 -26.17
CA LYS A 130 20.17 23.22 -25.82
C LYS A 130 19.70 22.48 -27.06
N GLU A 131 19.91 21.17 -27.06
CA GLU A 131 19.38 20.30 -28.10
C GLU A 131 17.85 20.25 -28.01
N ILE A 132 17.18 20.37 -29.15
CA ILE A 132 15.73 20.25 -29.27
C ILE A 132 15.39 18.84 -29.76
N PHE A 133 14.47 18.20 -29.03
CA PHE A 133 13.92 16.90 -29.40
C PHE A 133 12.46 17.05 -29.81
N THR A 134 12.06 16.29 -30.81
CA THR A 134 10.65 16.23 -31.23
C THR A 134 9.91 15.13 -30.51
N TYR A 135 8.74 15.45 -29.98
CA TYR A 135 7.86 14.52 -29.27
C TYR A 135 6.44 14.61 -29.83
N PHE A 136 5.73 13.51 -29.73
CA PHE A 136 4.27 13.52 -29.89
C PHE A 136 3.61 13.05 -28.60
N LYS A 137 2.36 13.47 -28.41
CA LYS A 137 1.53 13.04 -27.28
C LYS A 137 0.82 11.77 -27.67
N GLU A 138 0.88 10.78 -26.81
CA GLU A 138 0.12 9.55 -26.92
C GLU A 138 -0.45 9.14 -25.56
N ILE A 139 -1.60 8.47 -25.59
CA ILE A 139 -2.16 7.86 -24.39
C ILE A 139 -1.56 6.48 -24.25
N LYS A 140 -0.79 6.27 -23.17
CA LYS A 140 -0.19 4.97 -22.85
C LYS A 140 -0.88 4.34 -21.66
N GLN A 141 -1.15 3.05 -21.79
CA GLN A 141 -1.55 2.23 -20.65
C GLN A 141 -0.35 1.99 -19.76
N ILE A 142 -0.52 2.26 -18.47
CA ILE A 142 0.50 2.07 -17.42
C ILE A 142 0.16 0.83 -16.64
N ASP A 143 1.16 0.02 -16.34
CA ASP A 143 1.00 -1.11 -15.44
C ASP A 143 0.57 -0.63 -14.05
N LYS A 144 -0.46 -1.30 -13.48
CA LYS A 144 -1.02 -0.97 -12.16
C LYS A 144 0.03 -0.95 -11.04
N THR A 145 1.13 -1.70 -11.17
CA THR A 145 2.24 -1.73 -10.20
C THR A 145 3.09 -0.45 -10.23
N LYS A 146 3.08 0.29 -11.35
CA LYS A 146 3.83 1.54 -11.51
C LYS A 146 3.03 2.78 -11.09
N ILE A 147 1.75 2.62 -10.78
CA ILE A 147 0.91 3.71 -10.28
C ILE A 147 1.24 3.93 -8.81
N ARG A 148 1.51 5.17 -8.45
CA ARG A 148 1.85 5.55 -7.07
C ARG A 148 0.67 5.29 -6.14
N TYR A 149 0.97 4.87 -4.92
CA TYR A 149 -0.06 4.53 -3.94
C TYR A 149 -0.94 5.72 -3.54
N ASP A 150 -0.36 6.91 -3.39
CA ASP A 150 -1.12 8.14 -3.10
C ASP A 150 -2.17 8.44 -4.18
N GLN A 151 -1.86 8.21 -5.47
CA GLN A 151 -2.82 8.37 -6.55
C GLN A 151 -3.96 7.34 -6.48
N LYS A 152 -3.67 6.10 -6.07
CA LYS A 152 -4.67 5.05 -5.86
C LYS A 152 -5.61 5.40 -4.71
N VAL A 153 -5.06 5.85 -3.59
CA VAL A 153 -5.84 6.26 -2.41
C VAL A 153 -6.70 7.49 -2.73
N GLU A 154 -6.16 8.46 -3.50
CA GLU A 154 -6.92 9.62 -3.97
C GLU A 154 -8.09 9.22 -4.88
N ALA A 155 -7.91 8.22 -5.75
CA ALA A 155 -9.00 7.69 -6.58
C ALA A 155 -10.10 7.03 -5.73
N CYS A 156 -9.75 6.27 -4.68
CA CYS A 156 -10.72 5.74 -3.73
C CYS A 156 -11.52 6.85 -3.03
N TYR A 157 -10.86 7.94 -2.66
CA TYR A 157 -11.52 9.09 -2.06
C TYR A 157 -12.48 9.78 -3.05
N LYS A 158 -12.06 10.04 -4.28
CA LYS A 158 -12.91 10.62 -5.34
C LYS A 158 -14.12 9.78 -5.68
N LEU A 159 -13.99 8.46 -5.59
CA LEU A 159 -15.10 7.51 -5.73
C LEU A 159 -16.00 7.44 -4.49
N ASN A 160 -15.75 8.25 -3.44
CA ASN A 160 -16.46 8.24 -2.16
C ASN A 160 -16.43 6.86 -1.45
N LEU A 161 -15.37 6.10 -1.64
CA LEU A 161 -15.18 4.78 -1.01
C LEU A 161 -14.57 4.89 0.39
N ILE A 162 -13.82 5.97 0.64
CA ILE A 162 -13.17 6.28 1.91
C ILE A 162 -13.31 7.77 2.23
N ASP A 163 -13.30 8.12 3.50
CA ASP A 163 -13.31 9.50 3.95
C ASP A 163 -11.93 10.19 3.88
N GLN A 164 -11.91 11.50 4.05
CA GLN A 164 -10.69 12.32 4.03
C GLN A 164 -9.67 11.86 5.08
N LYS A 165 -10.13 11.53 6.29
CA LYS A 165 -9.26 11.13 7.39
C LYS A 165 -8.55 9.82 7.10
N LEU A 166 -9.29 8.83 6.60
CA LEU A 166 -8.71 7.53 6.22
C LEU A 166 -7.73 7.69 5.06
N LYS A 167 -8.07 8.51 4.05
CA LYS A 167 -7.17 8.86 2.96
C LYS A 167 -5.82 9.38 3.46
N ASP A 168 -5.85 10.41 4.31
CA ASP A 168 -4.64 11.05 4.81
C ASP A 168 -3.79 10.09 5.66
N ASP A 169 -4.44 9.27 6.49
CA ASP A 169 -3.75 8.26 7.29
C ASP A 169 -3.11 7.18 6.42
N LEU A 170 -3.79 6.68 5.38
CA LEU A 170 -3.25 5.67 4.47
C LEU A 170 -2.02 6.19 3.71
N ILE A 171 -2.07 7.43 3.21
CA ILE A 171 -0.93 8.06 2.52
C ILE A 171 0.25 8.20 3.48
N LYS A 172 0.01 8.68 4.70
CA LYS A 172 1.04 8.85 5.73
C LYS A 172 1.67 7.51 6.15
N LEU A 173 0.85 6.48 6.33
CA LEU A 173 1.34 5.13 6.66
C LEU A 173 2.21 4.55 5.53
N TYR A 174 1.83 4.77 4.27
CA TYR A 174 2.64 4.35 3.14
C TYR A 174 3.99 5.10 3.07
N GLU A 175 4.01 6.37 3.44
CA GLU A 175 5.27 7.11 3.60
C GLU A 175 6.15 6.49 4.69
N TYR A 176 5.58 6.09 5.83
CA TYR A 176 6.33 5.39 6.89
C TYR A 176 6.90 4.06 6.39
N ARG A 177 6.10 3.28 5.66
CA ARG A 177 6.57 2.02 5.06
C ARG A 177 7.74 2.26 4.10
N ASN A 178 7.72 3.32 3.31
CA ASN A 178 8.82 3.65 2.40
C ASN A 178 10.08 4.14 3.12
N THR A 179 9.97 4.69 4.32
CA THR A 179 11.12 5.14 5.12
C THR A 179 11.79 4.01 5.92
N VAL A 180 11.29 2.76 5.85
CA VAL A 180 12.00 1.60 6.42
C VAL A 180 13.36 1.37 5.73
N HIS A 181 13.53 1.85 4.50
CA HIS A 181 14.84 1.88 3.83
C HIS A 181 15.75 2.89 4.49
N LEU A 182 16.94 2.46 4.89
CA LEU A 182 17.90 3.23 5.70
C LEU A 182 18.18 4.63 5.16
N GLU A 183 18.41 4.77 3.84
CA GLU A 183 18.65 6.08 3.20
C GLU A 183 17.45 7.02 3.32
N ALA A 184 16.23 6.49 3.17
CA ALA A 184 15.02 7.27 3.29
C ALA A 184 14.73 7.68 4.73
N GLU A 185 15.02 6.81 5.69
CA GLU A 185 14.95 7.07 7.13
C GLU A 185 15.88 8.21 7.53
N LEU A 186 17.15 8.12 7.14
CA LEU A 186 18.15 9.17 7.40
C LEU A 186 17.77 10.52 6.78
N LYS A 187 17.33 10.50 5.52
CA LYS A 187 16.94 11.72 4.79
C LYS A 187 15.73 12.41 5.43
N LYS A 188 14.74 11.66 5.93
CA LYS A 188 13.52 12.21 6.53
C LYS A 188 13.64 12.44 8.04
N ASN A 189 14.71 11.98 8.69
CA ASN A 189 14.93 12.04 10.13
C ASN A 189 13.69 11.57 10.93
N LEU A 190 13.12 10.43 10.51
CA LEU A 190 11.87 9.92 11.07
C LEU A 190 12.12 9.16 12.37
N ASN A 191 11.45 9.57 13.43
CA ASN A 191 11.43 8.84 14.69
C ASN A 191 10.22 7.90 14.72
N TYR A 192 10.47 6.59 14.68
CA TYR A 192 9.43 5.58 14.82
C TYR A 192 8.93 5.51 16.26
N ASN A 193 7.62 5.46 16.43
CA ASN A 193 6.96 5.28 17.71
C ASN A 193 5.86 4.22 17.63
N LEU A 194 5.46 3.69 18.78
CA LEU A 194 4.47 2.60 18.84
C LEU A 194 3.13 2.97 18.22
N GLU A 195 2.74 4.25 18.29
CA GLU A 195 1.50 4.74 17.72
C GLU A 195 1.41 4.48 16.20
N MET A 196 2.54 4.55 15.47
CA MET A 196 2.56 4.26 14.02
C MET A 196 2.08 2.85 13.71
N GLY A 197 2.56 1.84 14.45
CA GLY A 197 2.11 0.46 14.31
C GLY A 197 0.65 0.27 14.71
N GLN A 198 0.22 0.94 15.78
CA GLN A 198 -1.17 0.91 16.24
C GLN A 198 -2.14 1.57 15.25
N VAL A 199 -1.76 2.70 14.67
CA VAL A 199 -2.55 3.36 13.64
C VAL A 199 -2.62 2.48 12.39
N ALA A 200 -1.50 1.89 11.95
CA ALA A 200 -1.48 0.99 10.80
C ALA A 200 -2.45 -0.18 10.99
N TYR A 201 -2.47 -0.80 12.17
CA TYR A 201 -3.44 -1.84 12.54
C TYR A 201 -4.89 -1.35 12.46
N ARG A 202 -5.22 -0.24 13.16
CA ARG A 202 -6.59 0.31 13.20
C ARG A 202 -7.11 0.68 11.82
N ARG A 203 -6.23 1.11 10.90
CA ARG A 203 -6.63 1.47 9.54
C ARG A 203 -6.90 0.28 8.63
N VAL A 204 -6.43 -0.92 8.96
CA VAL A 204 -6.86 -2.16 8.29
C VAL A 204 -8.36 -2.39 8.52
N GLU A 205 -8.81 -2.28 9.76
CA GLU A 205 -10.22 -2.42 10.12
C GLU A 205 -11.07 -1.25 9.58
N GLY A 206 -10.61 -0.01 9.77
CA GLY A 206 -11.29 1.18 9.25
C GLY A 206 -11.50 1.13 7.74
N LEU A 207 -10.52 0.64 6.98
CA LEU A 207 -10.64 0.44 5.55
C LEU A 207 -11.69 -0.64 5.21
N SER A 208 -11.72 -1.75 5.96
CA SER A 208 -12.72 -2.80 5.75
C SER A 208 -14.15 -2.29 5.98
N ILE A 209 -14.36 -1.51 7.04
CA ILE A 209 -15.68 -0.95 7.38
C ILE A 209 -16.15 0.01 6.30
N GLN A 210 -15.35 1.02 5.95
CA GLN A 210 -15.75 2.04 4.97
C GLN A 210 -16.01 1.45 3.59
N LEU A 211 -15.15 0.54 3.12
CA LEU A 211 -15.35 -0.13 1.84
C LEU A 211 -16.62 -1.00 1.84
N LYS A 212 -16.88 -1.74 2.94
CA LYS A 212 -18.10 -2.57 3.07
C LYS A 212 -19.37 -1.71 3.00
N GLU A 213 -19.39 -0.57 3.65
CA GLU A 213 -20.50 0.37 3.64
C GLU A 213 -20.70 1.00 2.26
N SER A 214 -19.65 1.50 1.65
CA SER A 214 -19.70 2.14 0.33
C SER A 214 -20.16 1.16 -0.76
N LEU A 215 -19.67 -0.10 -0.72
CA LEU A 215 -20.08 -1.13 -1.67
C LEU A 215 -21.55 -1.55 -1.52
N LYS A 216 -22.15 -1.49 -0.32
CA LYS A 216 -23.58 -1.72 -0.12
C LYS A 216 -24.41 -0.62 -0.75
N ASN A 217 -24.00 0.63 -0.60
CA ASN A 217 -24.72 1.80 -1.12
C ASN A 217 -24.71 1.86 -2.66
N ILE A 218 -23.69 1.31 -3.30
CA ILE A 218 -23.57 1.29 -4.78
C ILE A 218 -24.43 0.17 -5.39
N ASN A 219 -24.72 -0.90 -4.65
CA ASN A 219 -25.53 -2.02 -5.13
C ASN A 219 -27.04 -1.85 -4.82
N GLN A 220 -27.45 -0.75 -4.22
CA GLN A 220 -28.83 -0.30 -4.05
C GLN A 220 -29.21 0.70 -5.13
#